data_4d9319925b0a8b79b1d80e6011ff0b04
#
_entry.id   4d9319925b0a8b79b1d80e6011ff0b04
#
_cell.length_a   1.000
_cell.length_b   1.000
_cell.length_c   1.000
_cell.angle_alpha   90.00
_cell.angle_beta   90.00
_cell.angle_gamma   90.00
#
_symmetry.space_group_name_H-M   'P 1'
#
loop_
_entity.id
_entity.type
_entity.pdbx_description
1 polymer ?
#
loop_
_entity_poly.entity_id
_entity_poly.type
_entity_poly.pdbx_seq_one_letter_code
_entity_poly.pdbx_strand_id
1 'polypeptide(L)'
;MNSELSESNSFKKSVLLVSTFAAFLVPFLTSAVNLALPSIGKELHANAISLGWVISSFILTSAIFLLPFGRLGDIIGRKKVFTLGILLFTVSTFLILFAHSIISLIILRIFQGFSSAMIFGTSMAILTSVFQPGERGRAIGINITATYLGLSLGPVIGGLLTHYLGWRSIFAFLVPFGIISLILIQRKIKTEWAEAIGEKFDWRGSIIYGIALASFMWGFSKLPSPLGWICIIIAVFVAAVFLIFENKVSNPVFDIRLIMRNRVFAFSGIAALINYSATSAIGFFISLYLQYLKGLDARTAGLIMISQPIAMTLLSPVAGKLSDKRNPGAIASIGMGITASGLILLCFITETTPDYFIVLLLLLMGIGFGLFSSPNSNAIMSSVEKRHLGVASGVVGTMRMVGQMMSMGIAMMLISLYIGKQTINPSTYPGLISAMRTGFVIFSILSVLGIFASLARHGKMGNESSEKSRSV
;
A
#
# COMPACT_ATOMS: atom_id res chain seq x y z
N MET A 1 40.67 -2.29 15.27
CA MET A 1 40.24 -1.69 13.98
C MET A 1 39.59 -2.71 13.03
N ASN A 2 40.23 -3.85 12.67
CA ASN A 2 39.60 -4.85 11.79
C ASN A 2 38.45 -5.61 12.44
N SER A 3 38.43 -5.89 13.73
CA SER A 3 37.33 -6.51 14.47
C SER A 3 36.10 -5.59 14.60
N GLU A 4 36.28 -4.32 14.90
CA GLU A 4 35.19 -3.33 15.00
C GLU A 4 34.54 -3.02 13.66
N LEU A 5 35.33 -2.96 12.57
CA LEU A 5 34.83 -2.84 11.20
C LEU A 5 34.05 -4.08 10.76
N SER A 6 34.50 -5.28 11.18
CA SER A 6 33.80 -6.54 10.90
C SER A 6 32.48 -6.66 11.66
N GLU A 7 32.42 -6.27 12.93
CA GLU A 7 31.21 -6.22 13.76
C GLU A 7 30.22 -5.18 13.21
N SER A 8 30.70 -4.00 12.83
CA SER A 8 29.87 -2.96 12.20
C SER A 8 29.24 -3.44 10.89
N ASN A 9 30.00 -4.15 10.03
CA ASN A 9 29.46 -4.69 8.78
C ASN A 9 28.45 -5.84 9.00
N SER A 10 28.71 -6.71 9.97
CA SER A 10 27.79 -7.79 10.34
C SER A 10 26.47 -7.24 10.90
N PHE A 11 26.53 -6.18 11.69
CA PHE A 11 25.38 -5.47 12.22
C PHE A 11 24.54 -4.84 11.11
N LYS A 12 25.14 -4.04 10.20
CA LYS A 12 24.47 -3.43 9.04
C LYS A 12 23.76 -4.47 8.17
N LYS A 13 24.44 -5.60 7.88
CA LYS A 13 23.88 -6.71 7.11
C LYS A 13 22.66 -7.32 7.81
N SER A 14 22.69 -7.48 9.12
CA SER A 14 21.58 -8.03 9.90
C SER A 14 20.36 -7.12 9.90
N VAL A 15 20.57 -5.81 10.09
CA VAL A 15 19.51 -4.80 10.00
C VAL A 15 18.88 -4.79 8.60
N LEU A 16 19.72 -4.79 7.56
CA LEU A 16 19.24 -4.83 6.17
C LEU A 16 18.42 -6.09 5.89
N LEU A 17 18.91 -7.26 6.33
CA LEU A 17 18.23 -8.53 6.11
C LEU A 17 16.84 -8.57 6.77
N VAL A 18 16.75 -8.14 8.02
CA VAL A 18 15.48 -8.11 8.77
C VAL A 18 14.50 -7.12 8.15
N SER A 19 14.97 -5.91 7.81
CA SER A 19 14.13 -4.90 7.14
C SER A 19 13.67 -5.38 5.75
N THR A 20 14.52 -6.12 5.05
CA THR A 20 14.23 -6.70 3.72
C THR A 20 13.19 -7.82 3.83
N PHE A 21 13.28 -8.70 4.84
CA PHE A 21 12.22 -9.68 5.10
C PHE A 21 10.89 -9.02 5.41
N ALA A 22 10.88 -8.02 6.28
CA ALA A 22 9.66 -7.30 6.62
C ALA A 22 9.03 -6.60 5.39
N ALA A 23 9.87 -6.02 4.53
CA ALA A 23 9.46 -5.38 3.28
C ALA A 23 8.91 -6.37 2.24
N PHE A 24 9.33 -7.63 2.30
CA PHE A 24 8.80 -8.71 1.46
C PHE A 24 7.49 -9.29 2.00
N LEU A 25 7.41 -9.59 3.31
CA LEU A 25 6.32 -10.36 3.91
C LEU A 25 4.95 -9.73 3.70
N VAL A 26 4.83 -8.44 3.98
CA VAL A 26 3.53 -7.75 3.95
C VAL A 26 2.99 -7.56 2.52
N PRO A 27 3.78 -7.09 1.54
CA PRO A 27 3.33 -7.03 0.14
C PRO A 27 3.03 -8.40 -0.46
N PHE A 28 3.83 -9.42 -0.14
CA PHE A 28 3.55 -10.80 -0.54
C PHE A 28 2.17 -11.25 -0.04
N LEU A 29 1.91 -11.09 1.26
CA LEU A 29 0.64 -11.46 1.85
C LEU A 29 -0.54 -10.72 1.20
N THR A 30 -0.41 -9.41 1.02
CA THR A 30 -1.45 -8.57 0.43
C THR A 30 -1.79 -9.03 -0.99
N SER A 31 -0.78 -9.39 -1.78
CA SER A 31 -0.96 -9.86 -3.15
C SER A 31 -1.49 -11.30 -3.21
N ALA A 32 -0.98 -12.20 -2.37
CA ALA A 32 -1.37 -13.61 -2.33
C ALA A 32 -2.82 -13.82 -1.85
N VAL A 33 -3.26 -13.04 -0.85
CA VAL A 33 -4.63 -13.13 -0.30
C VAL A 33 -5.70 -12.83 -1.35
N ASN A 34 -5.43 -11.95 -2.33
CA ASN A 34 -6.38 -11.71 -3.43
C ASN A 34 -6.77 -13.00 -4.16
N LEU A 35 -5.80 -13.92 -4.36
CA LEU A 35 -6.05 -15.19 -5.04
C LEU A 35 -6.74 -16.23 -4.14
N ALA A 36 -6.60 -16.09 -2.83
CA ALA A 36 -7.24 -16.96 -1.86
C ALA A 36 -8.73 -16.66 -1.65
N LEU A 37 -9.21 -15.45 -2.04
CA LEU A 37 -10.58 -15.00 -1.74
C LEU A 37 -11.67 -15.96 -2.19
N PRO A 38 -11.67 -16.52 -3.42
CA PRO A 38 -12.70 -17.49 -3.82
C PRO A 38 -12.68 -18.77 -2.98
N SER A 39 -11.49 -19.27 -2.66
CA SER A 39 -11.32 -20.44 -1.79
C SER A 39 -11.83 -20.17 -0.35
N ILE A 40 -11.50 -18.99 0.20
CA ILE A 40 -12.03 -18.51 1.49
C ILE A 40 -13.55 -18.39 1.43
N GLY A 41 -14.07 -17.79 0.35
CA GLY A 41 -15.51 -17.60 0.14
C GLY A 41 -16.27 -18.91 0.13
N LYS A 42 -15.75 -19.90 -0.59
CA LYS A 42 -16.33 -21.24 -0.69
C LYS A 42 -16.31 -21.98 0.65
N GLU A 43 -15.18 -21.97 1.36
CA GLU A 43 -15.02 -22.73 2.61
C GLU A 43 -15.73 -22.09 3.80
N LEU A 44 -15.66 -20.76 3.94
CA LEU A 44 -16.26 -20.02 5.06
C LEU A 44 -17.67 -19.50 4.76
N HIS A 45 -18.27 -19.90 3.63
CA HIS A 45 -19.60 -19.47 3.18
C HIS A 45 -19.76 -17.93 3.20
N ALA A 46 -18.70 -17.22 2.79
CA ALA A 46 -18.63 -15.76 2.86
C ALA A 46 -19.37 -15.11 1.68
N ASN A 47 -20.13 -14.05 1.97
CA ASN A 47 -20.70 -13.20 0.95
C ASN A 47 -19.66 -12.25 0.33
N ALA A 48 -20.00 -11.62 -0.79
CA ALA A 48 -19.11 -10.76 -1.55
C ALA A 48 -18.58 -9.57 -0.72
N ILE A 49 -19.41 -8.98 0.15
CA ILE A 49 -19.02 -7.87 1.02
C ILE A 49 -17.99 -8.34 2.08
N SER A 50 -18.23 -9.51 2.68
CA SER A 50 -17.31 -10.07 3.68
C SER A 50 -15.93 -10.39 3.08
N LEU A 51 -15.87 -10.86 1.81
CA LEU A 51 -14.61 -11.04 1.09
C LEU A 51 -13.86 -9.73 0.90
N GLY A 52 -14.57 -8.65 0.58
CA GLY A 52 -13.98 -7.30 0.53
C GLY A 52 -13.41 -6.89 1.90
N TRP A 53 -14.09 -7.21 3.00
CA TRP A 53 -13.59 -6.90 4.35
C TRP A 53 -12.33 -7.70 4.74
N VAL A 54 -12.09 -8.89 4.21
CA VAL A 54 -10.82 -9.61 4.42
C VAL A 54 -9.61 -8.78 3.97
N ILE A 55 -9.73 -8.03 2.88
CA ILE A 55 -8.66 -7.13 2.41
C ILE A 55 -8.73 -5.78 3.10
N SER A 56 -9.92 -5.19 3.14
CA SER A 56 -10.11 -3.80 3.58
C SER A 56 -9.80 -3.61 5.06
N SER A 57 -10.10 -4.60 5.93
CA SER A 57 -9.80 -4.50 7.35
C SER A 57 -8.30 -4.39 7.63
N PHE A 58 -7.48 -5.13 6.89
CA PHE A 58 -6.03 -5.04 6.96
C PHE A 58 -5.53 -3.65 6.51
N ILE A 59 -5.98 -3.18 5.34
CA ILE A 59 -5.55 -1.88 4.78
C ILE A 59 -6.00 -0.73 5.68
N LEU A 60 -7.25 -0.76 6.14
CA LEU A 60 -7.83 0.26 7.03
C LEU A 60 -7.02 0.38 8.32
N THR A 61 -6.78 -0.75 8.99
CA THR A 61 -6.05 -0.76 10.26
C THR A 61 -4.60 -0.33 10.06
N SER A 62 -3.96 -0.78 8.95
CA SER A 62 -2.62 -0.31 8.59
C SER A 62 -2.60 1.21 8.36
N ALA A 63 -3.61 1.77 7.68
CA ALA A 63 -3.70 3.21 7.41
C ALA A 63 -3.89 4.03 8.71
N ILE A 64 -4.80 3.58 9.59
CA ILE A 64 -5.08 4.25 10.87
C ILE A 64 -3.82 4.36 11.73
N PHE A 65 -3.06 3.29 11.83
CA PHE A 65 -1.96 3.18 12.79
C PHE A 65 -0.57 3.51 12.22
N LEU A 66 -0.44 3.69 10.89
CA LEU A 66 0.87 3.95 10.24
C LEU A 66 1.56 5.20 10.80
N LEU A 67 0.86 6.34 10.82
CA LEU A 67 1.39 7.60 11.35
C LEU A 67 1.61 7.54 12.88
N PRO A 68 0.62 7.11 13.68
CA PRO A 68 0.80 6.95 15.12
C PRO A 68 2.01 6.09 15.49
N PHE A 69 2.21 4.94 14.86
CA PHE A 69 3.34 4.08 15.19
C PHE A 69 4.69 4.55 14.64
N GLY A 70 4.70 5.27 13.53
CA GLY A 70 5.89 5.98 13.08
C GLY A 70 6.36 6.96 14.15
N ARG A 71 5.46 7.82 14.64
CA ARG A 71 5.75 8.80 15.69
C ARG A 71 6.09 8.14 17.03
N LEU A 72 5.33 7.12 17.42
CA LEU A 72 5.58 6.37 18.65
C LEU A 72 6.96 5.71 18.61
N GLY A 73 7.38 5.18 17.47
CA GLY A 73 8.73 4.63 17.28
C GLY A 73 9.83 5.64 17.54
N ASP A 74 9.64 6.89 17.12
CA ASP A 74 10.61 7.97 17.39
C ASP A 74 10.69 8.35 18.88
N ILE A 75 9.59 8.20 19.62
CA ILE A 75 9.52 8.53 21.06
C ILE A 75 10.04 7.40 21.95
N ILE A 76 9.54 6.16 21.77
CA ILE A 76 9.82 5.03 22.68
C ILE A 76 10.88 4.06 22.17
N GLY A 77 11.29 4.21 20.90
CA GLY A 77 12.29 3.40 20.23
C GLY A 77 11.77 2.64 19.01
N ARG A 78 12.42 2.86 17.88
CA ARG A 78 12.07 2.27 16.58
C ARG A 78 12.20 0.76 16.58
N LYS A 79 13.27 0.21 17.18
CA LYS A 79 13.48 -1.24 17.29
C LYS A 79 12.39 -1.91 18.12
N LYS A 80 12.01 -1.30 19.26
CA LYS A 80 10.95 -1.86 20.13
C LYS A 80 9.64 -1.98 19.37
N VAL A 81 9.21 -0.90 18.70
CA VAL A 81 7.96 -0.87 17.92
C VAL A 81 8.03 -1.85 16.75
N PHE A 82 9.15 -1.88 16.02
CA PHE A 82 9.38 -2.82 14.92
C PHE A 82 9.33 -4.28 15.36
N THR A 83 10.00 -4.62 16.45
CA THR A 83 10.03 -5.99 16.99
C THR A 83 8.66 -6.45 17.46
N LEU A 84 7.93 -5.59 18.17
CA LEU A 84 6.56 -5.86 18.58
C LEU A 84 5.65 -6.03 17.34
N GLY A 85 5.84 -5.22 16.30
CA GLY A 85 5.15 -5.34 15.03
C GLY A 85 5.36 -6.71 14.38
N ILE A 86 6.61 -7.17 14.25
CA ILE A 86 6.91 -8.50 13.68
C ILE A 86 6.34 -9.61 14.55
N LEU A 87 6.43 -9.50 15.88
CA LEU A 87 5.85 -10.50 16.80
C LEU A 87 4.33 -10.62 16.60
N LEU A 88 3.61 -9.50 16.68
CA LEU A 88 2.16 -9.49 16.53
C LEU A 88 1.73 -9.92 15.12
N PHE A 89 2.48 -9.54 14.07
CA PHE A 89 2.24 -9.99 12.71
C PHE A 89 2.39 -11.51 12.59
N THR A 90 3.46 -12.07 13.17
CA THR A 90 3.72 -13.52 13.14
C THR A 90 2.68 -14.29 13.92
N VAL A 91 2.31 -13.81 15.11
CA VAL A 91 1.28 -14.44 15.97
C VAL A 91 -0.08 -14.38 15.27
N SER A 92 -0.50 -13.22 14.78
CA SER A 92 -1.78 -13.11 14.08
C SER A 92 -1.83 -13.94 12.79
N THR A 93 -0.71 -14.02 12.06
CA THR A 93 -0.56 -14.88 10.87
C THR A 93 -0.69 -16.36 11.25
N PHE A 94 -0.08 -16.79 12.34
CA PHE A 94 -0.21 -18.15 12.84
C PHE A 94 -1.64 -18.46 13.30
N LEU A 95 -2.28 -17.55 14.02
CA LEU A 95 -3.67 -17.75 14.50
C LEU A 95 -4.68 -17.85 13.35
N ILE A 96 -4.42 -17.24 12.18
CA ILE A 96 -5.28 -17.37 10.99
C ILE A 96 -5.39 -18.83 10.52
N LEU A 97 -4.40 -19.69 10.78
CA LEU A 97 -4.47 -21.11 10.44
C LEU A 97 -5.64 -21.81 11.12
N PHE A 98 -6.10 -21.31 12.26
CA PHE A 98 -7.20 -21.82 13.06
C PHE A 98 -8.51 -21.03 12.88
N ALA A 99 -8.58 -20.14 11.89
CA ALA A 99 -9.81 -19.40 11.61
C ALA A 99 -10.87 -20.31 10.98
N HIS A 100 -12.01 -20.47 11.66
CA HIS A 100 -13.15 -21.28 11.21
C HIS A 100 -14.36 -20.46 10.76
N SER A 101 -14.29 -19.13 10.84
CA SER A 101 -15.35 -18.22 10.39
C SER A 101 -14.76 -16.99 9.70
N ILE A 102 -15.56 -16.40 8.81
CA ILE A 102 -15.14 -15.16 8.12
C ILE A 102 -14.92 -14.01 9.11
N ILE A 103 -15.67 -13.97 10.20
CA ILE A 103 -15.53 -12.95 11.25
C ILE A 103 -14.20 -13.11 11.97
N SER A 104 -13.83 -14.34 12.38
CA SER A 104 -12.53 -14.58 13.03
C SER A 104 -11.37 -14.24 12.11
N LEU A 105 -11.48 -14.53 10.81
CA LEU A 105 -10.48 -14.13 9.82
C LEU A 105 -10.35 -12.60 9.73
N ILE A 106 -11.47 -11.88 9.64
CA ILE A 106 -11.47 -10.39 9.57
C ILE A 106 -10.85 -9.80 10.83
N ILE A 107 -11.17 -10.30 12.03
CA ILE A 107 -10.57 -9.84 13.29
C ILE A 107 -9.06 -10.05 13.27
N LEU A 108 -8.59 -11.21 12.85
CA LEU A 108 -7.15 -11.48 12.77
C LEU A 108 -6.46 -10.61 11.70
N ARG A 109 -7.15 -10.28 10.61
CA ARG A 109 -6.68 -9.31 9.59
C ARG A 109 -6.55 -7.89 10.15
N ILE A 110 -7.43 -7.48 11.08
CA ILE A 110 -7.27 -6.22 11.83
C ILE A 110 -5.97 -6.23 12.62
N PHE A 111 -5.68 -7.30 13.37
CA PHE A 111 -4.42 -7.43 14.13
C PHE A 111 -3.19 -7.47 13.20
N GLN A 112 -3.27 -8.11 12.04
CA GLN A 112 -2.21 -8.07 11.04
C GLN A 112 -2.00 -6.66 10.47
N GLY A 113 -3.08 -5.89 10.22
CA GLY A 113 -2.99 -4.50 9.78
C GLY A 113 -2.33 -3.60 10.82
N PHE A 114 -2.71 -3.76 12.08
CA PHE A 114 -2.12 -3.06 13.23
C PHE A 114 -0.62 -3.32 13.34
N SER A 115 -0.20 -4.57 13.27
CA SER A 115 1.21 -4.96 13.32
C SER A 115 1.99 -4.53 12.08
N SER A 116 1.37 -4.59 10.90
CA SER A 116 1.96 -4.06 9.65
C SER A 116 2.27 -2.57 9.72
N ALA A 117 1.39 -1.78 10.36
CA ALA A 117 1.63 -0.36 10.59
C ALA A 117 2.88 -0.10 11.46
N MET A 118 3.09 -0.91 12.50
CA MET A 118 4.32 -0.86 13.31
C MET A 118 5.56 -1.15 12.48
N ILE A 119 5.50 -2.17 11.63
CA ILE A 119 6.60 -2.59 10.76
C ILE A 119 6.94 -1.48 9.76
N PHE A 120 5.95 -1.02 8.99
CA PHE A 120 6.19 -0.01 7.94
C PHE A 120 6.53 1.37 8.50
N GLY A 121 5.90 1.77 9.60
CA GLY A 121 6.16 3.05 10.26
C GLY A 121 7.59 3.21 10.77
N THR A 122 8.26 2.08 11.07
CA THR A 122 9.61 2.12 11.67
C THR A 122 10.71 1.58 10.77
N SER A 123 10.42 0.67 9.82
CA SER A 123 11.41 -0.02 9.00
C SER A 123 12.33 0.92 8.21
N MET A 124 11.75 1.91 7.51
CA MET A 124 12.53 2.86 6.72
C MET A 124 13.38 3.78 7.62
N ALA A 125 12.83 4.19 8.76
CA ALA A 125 13.53 5.00 9.74
C ALA A 125 14.73 4.26 10.35
N ILE A 126 14.60 2.96 10.65
CA ILE A 126 15.73 2.12 11.10
C ILE A 126 16.81 2.05 10.03
N LEU A 127 16.48 1.81 8.76
CA LEU A 127 17.47 1.78 7.68
C LEU A 127 18.21 3.11 7.56
N THR A 128 17.50 4.23 7.62
CA THR A 128 18.12 5.56 7.53
C THR A 128 18.98 5.92 8.74
N SER A 129 18.72 5.34 9.91
CA SER A 129 19.55 5.52 11.11
C SER A 129 20.84 4.70 11.07
N VAL A 130 20.84 3.54 10.40
CA VAL A 130 21.99 2.62 10.38
C VAL A 130 22.95 2.90 9.22
N PHE A 131 22.41 3.28 8.06
CA PHE A 131 23.22 3.50 6.87
C PHE A 131 23.56 4.98 6.65
N GLN A 132 24.84 5.28 6.42
CA GLN A 132 25.34 6.63 6.15
C GLN A 132 24.84 7.15 4.79
N PRO A 133 24.85 8.47 4.53
CA PRO A 133 24.35 9.06 3.28
C PRO A 133 24.85 8.40 1.99
N GLY A 134 26.09 7.92 1.93
CA GLY A 134 26.66 7.25 0.75
C GLY A 134 26.18 5.80 0.53
N GLU A 135 25.74 5.11 1.59
CA GLU A 135 25.28 3.70 1.56
C GLU A 135 23.76 3.58 1.61
N ARG A 136 23.10 4.62 2.09
CA ARG A 136 21.64 4.65 2.36
C ARG A 136 20.80 4.35 1.13
N GLY A 137 21.18 4.91 -0.02
CA GLY A 137 20.47 4.68 -1.29
C GLY A 137 20.46 3.21 -1.68
N ARG A 138 21.58 2.50 -1.53
CA ARG A 138 21.69 1.06 -1.79
C ARG A 138 20.80 0.24 -0.84
N ALA A 139 20.81 0.55 0.45
CA ALA A 139 20.01 -0.16 1.46
C ALA A 139 18.51 0.02 1.21
N ILE A 140 18.07 1.25 0.92
CA ILE A 140 16.67 1.56 0.55
C ILE A 140 16.30 0.86 -0.76
N GLY A 141 17.19 0.85 -1.76
CA GLY A 141 16.96 0.16 -3.03
C GLY A 141 16.72 -1.34 -2.85
N ILE A 142 17.51 -2.02 -2.02
CA ILE A 142 17.31 -3.45 -1.70
C ILE A 142 15.94 -3.66 -1.01
N ASN A 143 15.56 -2.79 -0.07
CA ASN A 143 14.29 -2.87 0.62
C ASN A 143 13.08 -2.69 -0.33
N ILE A 144 13.16 -1.73 -1.24
CA ILE A 144 12.14 -1.51 -2.29
C ILE A 144 12.06 -2.72 -3.24
N THR A 145 13.22 -3.28 -3.64
CA THR A 145 13.26 -4.49 -4.47
C THR A 145 12.56 -5.66 -3.78
N ALA A 146 12.76 -5.84 -2.47
CA ALA A 146 12.06 -6.88 -1.72
C ALA A 146 10.53 -6.66 -1.69
N THR A 147 10.08 -5.41 -1.58
CA THR A 147 8.66 -5.06 -1.69
C THR A 147 8.06 -5.49 -3.03
N TYR A 148 8.74 -5.17 -4.14
CA TYR A 148 8.28 -5.57 -5.47
C TYR A 148 8.37 -7.07 -5.72
N LEU A 149 9.42 -7.74 -5.20
CA LEU A 149 9.50 -9.20 -5.22
C LEU A 149 8.33 -9.84 -4.47
N GLY A 150 7.96 -9.31 -3.30
CA GLY A 150 6.77 -9.77 -2.57
C GLY A 150 5.50 -9.63 -3.41
N LEU A 151 5.26 -8.47 -4.01
CA LEU A 151 4.12 -8.24 -4.89
C LEU A 151 4.13 -9.17 -6.11
N SER A 152 5.30 -9.44 -6.70
CA SER A 152 5.43 -10.30 -7.89
C SER A 152 5.27 -11.78 -7.58
N LEU A 153 5.88 -12.25 -6.49
CA LEU A 153 5.82 -13.66 -6.09
C LEU A 153 4.50 -14.03 -5.41
N GLY A 154 3.81 -13.03 -4.83
CA GLY A 154 2.53 -13.24 -4.15
C GLY A 154 1.49 -13.96 -5.01
N PRO A 155 1.18 -13.53 -6.23
CA PRO A 155 0.20 -14.20 -7.07
C PRO A 155 0.61 -15.63 -7.45
N VAL A 156 1.87 -15.87 -7.81
CA VAL A 156 2.33 -17.20 -8.22
C VAL A 156 2.40 -18.16 -7.04
N ILE A 157 3.17 -17.80 -6.01
CA ILE A 157 3.33 -18.68 -4.83
C ILE A 157 1.99 -18.79 -4.09
N GLY A 158 1.25 -17.68 -3.93
CA GLY A 158 -0.07 -17.68 -3.31
C GLY A 158 -1.08 -18.50 -4.09
N GLY A 159 -1.06 -18.43 -5.43
CA GLY A 159 -1.89 -19.26 -6.30
C GLY A 159 -1.57 -20.74 -6.19
N LEU A 160 -0.27 -21.11 -6.25
CA LEU A 160 0.19 -22.50 -6.08
C LEU A 160 -0.18 -23.04 -4.70
N LEU A 161 0.12 -22.29 -3.64
CA LEU A 161 -0.21 -22.68 -2.27
C LEU A 161 -1.72 -22.87 -2.09
N THR A 162 -2.53 -21.94 -2.59
CA THR A 162 -3.99 -22.02 -2.50
C THR A 162 -4.54 -23.22 -3.26
N HIS A 163 -4.02 -23.50 -4.45
CA HIS A 163 -4.47 -24.59 -5.29
C HIS A 163 -4.17 -25.97 -4.68
N TYR A 164 -2.93 -26.21 -4.23
CA TYR A 164 -2.49 -27.52 -3.78
C TYR A 164 -2.69 -27.79 -2.29
N LEU A 165 -2.59 -26.75 -1.43
CA LEU A 165 -2.58 -26.87 0.03
C LEU A 165 -3.70 -26.08 0.72
N GLY A 166 -4.54 -25.39 -0.05
CA GLY A 166 -5.61 -24.54 0.47
C GLY A 166 -5.11 -23.16 0.92
N TRP A 167 -6.04 -22.22 1.10
CA TRP A 167 -5.75 -20.80 1.36
C TRP A 167 -4.96 -20.53 2.67
N ARG A 168 -5.09 -21.40 3.67
CA ARG A 168 -4.34 -21.27 4.94
C ARG A 168 -2.85 -21.40 4.76
N SER A 169 -2.40 -22.16 3.75
CA SER A 169 -0.98 -22.38 3.49
C SER A 169 -0.22 -21.11 3.12
N ILE A 170 -0.89 -20.08 2.58
CA ILE A 170 -0.29 -18.75 2.37
C ILE A 170 0.21 -18.16 3.68
N PHE A 171 -0.60 -18.26 4.73
CA PHE A 171 -0.27 -17.75 6.05
C PHE A 171 0.80 -18.63 6.73
N ALA A 172 0.66 -19.95 6.65
CA ALA A 172 1.65 -20.90 7.16
C ALA A 172 3.05 -20.66 6.56
N PHE A 173 3.12 -20.36 5.26
CA PHE A 173 4.37 -20.05 4.55
C PHE A 173 5.12 -18.84 5.14
N LEU A 174 4.39 -17.85 5.68
CA LEU A 174 5.00 -16.62 6.20
C LEU A 174 5.49 -16.72 7.65
N VAL A 175 4.94 -17.66 8.45
CA VAL A 175 5.29 -17.79 9.87
C VAL A 175 6.79 -18.05 10.10
N PRO A 176 7.49 -18.95 9.36
CA PRO A 176 8.93 -19.16 9.52
C PRO A 176 9.75 -17.88 9.30
N PHE A 177 9.41 -17.06 8.31
CA PHE A 177 10.13 -15.81 8.04
C PHE A 177 9.96 -14.79 9.17
N GLY A 178 8.75 -14.73 9.76
CA GLY A 178 8.51 -13.91 10.94
C GLY A 178 9.35 -14.36 12.15
N ILE A 179 9.40 -15.66 12.42
CA ILE A 179 10.21 -16.25 13.50
C ILE A 179 11.71 -15.99 13.27
N ILE A 180 12.20 -16.22 12.05
CA ILE A 180 13.60 -15.94 11.67
C ILE A 180 13.92 -14.46 11.91
N SER A 181 13.02 -13.56 11.50
CA SER A 181 13.19 -12.12 11.72
C SER A 181 13.30 -11.77 13.20
N LEU A 182 12.45 -12.34 14.07
CA LEU A 182 12.51 -12.13 15.52
C LEU A 182 13.81 -12.63 16.13
N ILE A 183 14.27 -13.83 15.74
CA ILE A 183 15.55 -14.40 16.21
C ILE A 183 16.72 -13.50 15.80
N LEU A 184 16.74 -13.01 14.55
CA LEU A 184 17.77 -12.13 14.04
C LEU A 184 17.80 -10.79 14.79
N ILE A 185 16.63 -10.20 15.07
CA ILE A 185 16.52 -8.95 15.83
C ILE A 185 17.09 -9.14 17.23
N GLN A 186 16.66 -10.18 17.95
CA GLN A 186 17.08 -10.43 19.32
C GLN A 186 18.58 -10.69 19.42
N ARG A 187 19.15 -11.48 18.50
CA ARG A 187 20.56 -11.88 18.55
C ARG A 187 21.52 -10.85 17.98
N LYS A 188 21.12 -10.09 16.95
CA LYS A 188 22.03 -9.25 16.16
C LYS A 188 21.81 -7.76 16.31
N ILE A 189 20.61 -7.31 16.68
CA ILE A 189 20.29 -5.88 16.77
C ILE A 189 20.18 -5.50 18.24
N LYS A 190 21.26 -4.99 18.82
CA LYS A 190 21.29 -4.56 20.24
C LYS A 190 20.93 -3.08 20.42
N THR A 191 21.18 -2.26 19.40
CA THR A 191 20.97 -0.80 19.43
C THR A 191 19.50 -0.43 19.35
N GLU A 192 19.10 0.59 20.10
CA GLU A 192 17.79 1.23 20.01
C GLU A 192 17.94 2.62 19.37
N TRP A 193 16.95 3.05 18.58
CA TRP A 193 16.91 4.37 17.95
C TRP A 193 15.64 5.09 18.37
N ALA A 194 15.81 6.22 19.05
CA ALA A 194 14.71 7.08 19.44
C ALA A 194 15.18 8.53 19.33
N GLU A 195 14.67 9.26 18.35
CA GLU A 195 15.12 10.62 18.05
C GLU A 195 14.29 11.69 18.78
N ALA A 196 13.13 11.32 19.34
CA ALA A 196 12.17 12.21 19.99
C ALA A 196 11.90 11.83 21.46
N ILE A 197 12.94 11.36 22.16
CA ILE A 197 12.83 10.96 23.59
C ILE A 197 12.33 12.14 24.42
N GLY A 198 11.29 11.89 25.23
CA GLY A 198 10.69 12.90 26.12
C GLY A 198 9.62 13.76 25.48
N GLU A 199 9.39 13.66 24.19
CA GLU A 199 8.27 14.32 23.55
C GLU A 199 6.93 13.62 23.89
N LYS A 200 5.86 14.43 24.00
CA LYS A 200 4.52 13.89 24.26
C LYS A 200 3.91 13.36 22.98
N PHE A 201 3.36 12.16 23.06
CA PHE A 201 2.61 11.56 21.95
C PHE A 201 1.23 12.20 21.80
N ASP A 202 0.84 12.56 20.59
CA ASP A 202 -0.48 13.12 20.28
C ASP A 202 -1.56 12.03 20.17
N TRP A 203 -2.08 11.60 21.30
CA TRP A 203 -3.19 10.65 21.37
C TRP A 203 -4.47 11.21 20.75
N ARG A 204 -4.74 12.51 20.91
CA ARG A 204 -5.97 13.14 20.43
C ARG A 204 -5.98 13.20 18.91
N GLY A 205 -4.93 13.70 18.28
CA GLY A 205 -4.79 13.69 16.83
C GLY A 205 -4.88 12.28 16.25
N SER A 206 -4.19 11.30 16.86
CA SER A 206 -4.24 9.90 16.44
C SER A 206 -5.66 9.30 16.48
N ILE A 207 -6.43 9.59 17.52
CA ILE A 207 -7.82 9.11 17.66
C ILE A 207 -8.74 9.79 16.64
N ILE A 208 -8.65 11.11 16.47
CA ILE A 208 -9.45 11.86 15.49
C ILE A 208 -9.18 11.35 14.09
N TYR A 209 -7.90 11.16 13.73
CA TYR A 209 -7.48 10.56 12.45
C TYR A 209 -8.06 9.16 12.26
N GLY A 210 -7.94 8.29 13.26
CA GLY A 210 -8.48 6.93 13.22
C GLY A 210 -10.00 6.90 13.04
N ILE A 211 -10.74 7.76 13.74
CA ILE A 211 -12.19 7.88 13.60
C ILE A 211 -12.57 8.35 12.19
N ALA A 212 -11.84 9.33 11.62
CA ALA A 212 -12.08 9.80 10.26
C ALA A 212 -11.97 8.67 9.24
N LEU A 213 -10.87 7.90 9.27
CA LEU A 213 -10.65 6.79 8.35
C LEU A 213 -11.63 5.64 8.57
N ALA A 214 -11.91 5.28 9.83
CA ALA A 214 -12.86 4.22 10.14
C ALA A 214 -14.28 4.56 9.68
N SER A 215 -14.73 5.78 9.95
CA SER A 215 -16.05 6.27 9.51
C SER A 215 -16.15 6.31 7.98
N PHE A 216 -15.09 6.74 7.30
CA PHE A 216 -15.02 6.78 5.85
C PHE A 216 -15.18 5.37 5.25
N MET A 217 -14.39 4.40 5.70
CA MET A 217 -14.43 3.03 5.18
C MET A 217 -15.75 2.32 5.49
N TRP A 218 -16.25 2.51 6.71
CA TRP A 218 -17.55 1.97 7.11
C TRP A 218 -18.67 2.57 6.26
N GLY A 219 -18.64 3.89 6.01
CA GLY A 219 -19.56 4.59 5.15
C GLY A 219 -19.61 4.00 3.75
N PHE A 220 -18.45 3.83 3.10
CA PHE A 220 -18.39 3.20 1.77
C PHE A 220 -18.96 1.78 1.75
N SER A 221 -18.70 0.97 2.78
CA SER A 221 -19.23 -0.39 2.86
C SER A 221 -20.75 -0.46 3.05
N LYS A 222 -21.38 0.64 3.47
CA LYS A 222 -22.82 0.74 3.70
C LYS A 222 -23.57 1.49 2.59
N LEU A 223 -22.85 2.11 1.64
CA LEU A 223 -23.52 2.72 0.50
C LEU A 223 -24.29 1.65 -0.32
N PRO A 224 -25.44 2.01 -0.91
CA PRO A 224 -26.08 3.34 -1.00
C PRO A 224 -27.01 3.71 0.17
N SER A 225 -27.00 2.98 1.28
CA SER A 225 -27.92 3.26 2.41
C SER A 225 -27.73 4.67 2.99
N PRO A 226 -28.78 5.29 3.57
CA PRO A 226 -28.65 6.59 4.24
C PRO A 226 -27.56 6.60 5.32
N LEU A 227 -27.40 5.51 6.07
CA LEU A 227 -26.35 5.35 7.06
C LEU A 227 -24.95 5.49 6.45
N GLY A 228 -24.75 4.97 5.22
CA GLY A 228 -23.48 5.10 4.50
C GLY A 228 -23.14 6.57 4.22
N TRP A 229 -24.10 7.34 3.74
CA TRP A 229 -23.91 8.78 3.49
C TRP A 229 -23.65 9.58 4.78
N ILE A 230 -24.37 9.28 5.84
CA ILE A 230 -24.14 9.92 7.16
C ILE A 230 -22.71 9.64 7.64
N CYS A 231 -22.24 8.40 7.56
CA CYS A 231 -20.86 8.05 7.96
C CYS A 231 -19.81 8.75 7.11
N ILE A 232 -20.02 8.94 5.80
CA ILE A 232 -19.10 9.69 4.94
C ILE A 232 -19.08 11.18 5.30
N ILE A 233 -20.24 11.79 5.55
CA ILE A 233 -20.31 13.19 5.99
C ILE A 233 -19.56 13.37 7.33
N ILE A 234 -19.79 12.46 8.28
CA ILE A 234 -19.05 12.45 9.56
C ILE A 234 -17.55 12.32 9.31
N ALA A 235 -17.12 11.41 8.42
CA ALA A 235 -15.72 11.21 8.11
C ALA A 235 -15.06 12.48 7.54
N VAL A 236 -15.72 13.16 6.61
CA VAL A 236 -15.23 14.43 6.03
C VAL A 236 -15.15 15.52 7.09
N PHE A 237 -16.18 15.64 7.94
CA PHE A 237 -16.19 16.60 9.04
C PHE A 237 -15.05 16.33 10.03
N VAL A 238 -14.88 15.07 10.48
CA VAL A 238 -13.83 14.68 11.43
C VAL A 238 -12.44 14.84 10.80
N ALA A 239 -12.28 14.58 9.49
CA ALA A 239 -11.02 14.84 8.77
C ALA A 239 -10.69 16.34 8.74
N ALA A 240 -11.69 17.22 8.53
CA ALA A 240 -11.48 18.66 8.59
C ALA A 240 -11.08 19.11 10.01
N VAL A 241 -11.73 18.58 11.05
CA VAL A 241 -11.36 18.82 12.46
C VAL A 241 -9.93 18.35 12.73
N PHE A 242 -9.53 17.16 12.23
CA PHE A 242 -8.17 16.67 12.34
C PHE A 242 -7.15 17.65 11.74
N LEU A 243 -7.37 18.13 10.51
CA LEU A 243 -6.47 19.07 9.85
C LEU A 243 -6.33 20.39 10.63
N ILE A 244 -7.43 20.92 11.16
CA ILE A 244 -7.42 22.14 11.97
C ILE A 244 -6.70 21.92 13.30
N PHE A 245 -6.92 20.77 13.94
CA PHE A 245 -6.31 20.41 15.21
C PHE A 245 -4.80 20.23 15.08
N GLU A 246 -4.33 19.43 14.10
CA GLU A 246 -2.93 19.16 13.84
C GLU A 246 -2.10 20.42 13.54
N ASN A 247 -2.71 21.42 12.90
CA ASN A 247 -2.03 22.68 12.63
C ASN A 247 -1.69 23.47 13.89
N LYS A 248 -2.37 23.19 15.04
CA LYS A 248 -2.18 23.87 16.32
C LYS A 248 -1.30 23.11 17.32
N VAL A 249 -1.06 21.80 17.06
CA VAL A 249 -0.28 20.95 17.98
C VAL A 249 1.21 21.18 17.77
N SER A 250 1.98 21.20 18.87
CA SER A 250 3.44 21.40 18.84
C SER A 250 4.18 20.19 18.23
N ASN A 251 3.74 18.97 18.55
CA ASN A 251 4.32 17.72 18.07
C ASN A 251 3.24 16.89 17.32
N PRO A 252 2.83 17.32 16.10
CA PRO A 252 1.74 16.69 15.37
C PRO A 252 2.14 15.29 14.90
N VAL A 253 1.15 14.40 14.76
CA VAL A 253 1.33 13.09 14.10
C VAL A 253 1.52 13.28 12.59
N PHE A 254 0.90 14.32 12.04
CA PHE A 254 0.96 14.66 10.62
C PHE A 254 1.29 16.14 10.42
N ASP A 255 2.49 16.47 9.96
CA ASP A 255 2.90 17.86 9.74
C ASP A 255 2.28 18.45 8.47
N ILE A 256 1.09 19.05 8.63
CA ILE A 256 0.34 19.70 7.57
C ILE A 256 1.09 20.92 7.00
N ARG A 257 1.93 21.58 7.80
CA ARG A 257 2.65 22.79 7.38
C ARG A 257 3.61 22.48 6.24
N LEU A 258 4.19 21.27 6.23
CA LEU A 258 5.06 20.81 5.16
C LEU A 258 4.31 20.71 3.81
N ILE A 259 3.06 20.21 3.84
CA ILE A 259 2.21 20.13 2.65
C ILE A 259 1.83 21.53 2.16
N MET A 260 1.41 22.42 3.07
CA MET A 260 0.93 23.76 2.69
C MET A 260 2.05 24.67 2.14
N ARG A 261 3.30 24.47 2.58
CA ARG A 261 4.43 25.32 2.17
C ARG A 261 5.17 24.82 0.94
N ASN A 262 5.00 23.56 0.56
CA ASN A 262 5.73 22.95 -0.55
C ASN A 262 4.77 22.39 -1.60
N ARG A 263 4.62 23.13 -2.70
CA ARG A 263 3.71 22.78 -3.80
C ARG A 263 4.07 21.44 -4.45
N VAL A 264 5.36 21.16 -4.69
CA VAL A 264 5.81 19.90 -5.29
C VAL A 264 5.46 18.73 -4.37
N PHE A 265 5.69 18.89 -3.07
CA PHE A 265 5.36 17.91 -2.06
C PHE A 265 3.84 17.63 -2.02
N ALA A 266 3.03 18.69 -1.94
CA ALA A 266 1.57 18.60 -1.86
C ALA A 266 0.97 17.88 -3.09
N PHE A 267 1.28 18.38 -4.29
CA PHE A 267 0.71 17.81 -5.53
C PHE A 267 1.24 16.42 -5.85
N SER A 268 2.48 16.09 -5.48
CA SER A 268 3.00 14.73 -5.59
C SER A 268 2.33 13.78 -4.60
N GLY A 269 2.02 14.24 -3.38
CA GLY A 269 1.23 13.49 -2.40
C GLY A 269 -0.19 13.24 -2.88
N ILE A 270 -0.87 14.26 -3.41
CA ILE A 270 -2.23 14.14 -4.00
C ILE A 270 -2.20 13.19 -5.21
N ALA A 271 -1.21 13.29 -6.09
CA ALA A 271 -1.07 12.38 -7.23
C ALA A 271 -0.87 10.92 -6.76
N ALA A 272 -0.10 10.69 -5.69
CA ALA A 272 0.03 9.37 -5.09
C ALA A 272 -1.31 8.87 -4.54
N LEU A 273 -2.01 9.69 -3.75
CA LEU A 273 -3.34 9.35 -3.21
C LEU A 273 -4.29 8.92 -4.33
N ILE A 274 -4.41 9.74 -5.37
CA ILE A 274 -5.32 9.47 -6.51
C ILE A 274 -4.90 8.22 -7.28
N ASN A 275 -3.60 8.05 -7.56
CA ASN A 275 -3.10 6.88 -8.28
C ASN A 275 -3.38 5.57 -7.53
N TYR A 276 -3.12 5.52 -6.23
CA TYR A 276 -3.44 4.34 -5.41
C TYR A 276 -4.94 4.13 -5.25
N SER A 277 -5.75 5.20 -5.24
CA SER A 277 -7.22 5.13 -5.25
C SER A 277 -7.76 4.54 -6.56
N ALA A 278 -7.07 4.77 -7.67
CA ALA A 278 -7.46 4.24 -8.98
C ALA A 278 -6.98 2.81 -9.25
N THR A 279 -5.97 2.31 -8.52
CA THR A 279 -5.28 1.08 -8.96
C THR A 279 -5.34 -0.08 -7.98
N SER A 280 -5.56 0.16 -6.69
CA SER A 280 -5.35 -0.89 -5.68
C SER A 280 -6.40 -1.99 -5.67
N ALA A 281 -7.65 -1.70 -6.01
CA ALA A 281 -8.72 -2.69 -6.08
C ALA A 281 -8.70 -3.55 -7.36
N ILE A 282 -7.84 -3.23 -8.33
CA ILE A 282 -7.75 -3.98 -9.59
C ILE A 282 -7.41 -5.45 -9.31
N GLY A 283 -6.43 -5.71 -8.46
CA GLY A 283 -6.05 -7.07 -8.09
C GLY A 283 -7.20 -7.85 -7.46
N PHE A 284 -8.03 -7.20 -6.66
CA PHE A 284 -9.25 -7.77 -6.10
C PHE A 284 -10.26 -8.13 -7.19
N PHE A 285 -10.61 -7.20 -8.06
CA PHE A 285 -11.58 -7.44 -9.14
C PHE A 285 -11.09 -8.47 -10.15
N ILE A 286 -9.84 -8.38 -10.58
CA ILE A 286 -9.27 -9.34 -11.56
C ILE A 286 -9.20 -10.75 -10.97
N SER A 287 -8.87 -10.90 -9.68
CA SER A 287 -8.89 -12.21 -9.03
C SER A 287 -10.28 -12.83 -9.02
N LEU A 288 -11.32 -12.05 -8.66
CA LEU A 288 -12.70 -12.52 -8.70
C LEU A 288 -13.17 -12.85 -10.15
N TYR A 289 -12.78 -12.01 -11.12
CA TYR A 289 -13.08 -12.24 -12.53
C TYR A 289 -12.49 -13.55 -13.04
N LEU A 290 -11.18 -13.75 -12.84
CA LEU A 290 -10.50 -14.94 -13.37
C LEU A 290 -11.03 -16.24 -12.74
N GLN A 291 -11.34 -16.21 -11.44
CA GLN A 291 -11.72 -17.43 -10.73
C GLN A 291 -13.22 -17.73 -10.75
N TYR A 292 -14.09 -16.71 -10.62
CA TYR A 292 -15.55 -16.93 -10.65
C TYR A 292 -16.13 -16.91 -12.06
N LEU A 293 -15.81 -15.89 -12.88
CA LEU A 293 -16.41 -15.76 -14.21
C LEU A 293 -15.72 -16.64 -15.25
N LYS A 294 -14.38 -16.67 -15.22
CA LYS A 294 -13.60 -17.49 -16.16
C LYS A 294 -13.45 -18.95 -15.70
N GLY A 295 -13.77 -19.24 -14.44
CA GLY A 295 -13.66 -20.58 -13.86
C GLY A 295 -12.22 -21.09 -13.72
N LEU A 296 -11.22 -20.20 -13.80
CA LEU A 296 -9.81 -20.57 -13.68
C LEU A 296 -9.46 -20.93 -12.23
N ASP A 297 -8.59 -21.88 -12.07
CA ASP A 297 -8.03 -22.21 -10.75
C ASP A 297 -7.10 -21.11 -10.23
N ALA A 298 -6.81 -21.13 -8.93
CA ALA A 298 -5.97 -20.12 -8.28
C ALA A 298 -4.54 -20.09 -8.84
N ARG A 299 -4.01 -21.23 -9.33
CA ARG A 299 -2.69 -21.31 -9.95
C ARG A 299 -2.66 -20.55 -11.26
N THR A 300 -3.59 -20.82 -12.17
CA THR A 300 -3.68 -20.18 -13.48
C THR A 300 -3.98 -18.68 -13.34
N ALA A 301 -4.91 -18.31 -12.45
CA ALA A 301 -5.17 -16.93 -12.11
C ALA A 301 -3.93 -16.20 -11.59
N GLY A 302 -3.14 -16.86 -10.74
CA GLY A 302 -1.87 -16.34 -10.24
C GLY A 302 -0.83 -16.09 -11.31
N LEU A 303 -0.71 -17.02 -12.29
CA LEU A 303 0.19 -16.88 -13.44
C LEU A 303 -0.22 -15.72 -14.38
N ILE A 304 -1.51 -15.42 -14.49
CA ILE A 304 -1.99 -14.25 -15.22
C ILE A 304 -1.69 -12.97 -14.43
N MET A 305 -2.00 -12.96 -13.14
CA MET A 305 -1.88 -11.77 -12.30
C MET A 305 -0.45 -11.32 -12.02
N ILE A 306 0.56 -12.19 -12.14
CA ILE A 306 1.97 -11.80 -11.98
C ILE A 306 2.43 -10.81 -13.06
N SER A 307 1.73 -10.71 -14.19
CA SER A 307 2.10 -9.86 -15.32
C SER A 307 2.27 -8.39 -14.91
N GLN A 308 1.37 -7.87 -14.09
CA GLN A 308 1.44 -6.49 -13.59
C GLN A 308 2.67 -6.24 -12.68
N PRO A 309 2.90 -7.00 -11.60
CA PRO A 309 4.07 -6.81 -10.75
C PRO A 309 5.42 -7.05 -11.45
N ILE A 310 5.50 -7.97 -12.42
CA ILE A 310 6.72 -8.15 -13.23
C ILE A 310 7.05 -6.88 -13.99
N ALA A 311 6.09 -6.31 -14.73
CA ALA A 311 6.30 -5.07 -15.45
C ALA A 311 6.70 -3.92 -14.52
N MET A 312 6.08 -3.81 -13.32
CA MET A 312 6.46 -2.84 -12.29
C MET A 312 7.91 -3.03 -11.85
N THR A 313 8.31 -4.26 -11.54
CA THR A 313 9.65 -4.58 -11.03
C THR A 313 10.74 -4.25 -12.06
N LEU A 314 10.50 -4.57 -13.32
CA LEU A 314 11.46 -4.32 -14.40
C LEU A 314 11.59 -2.83 -14.73
N LEU A 315 10.49 -2.08 -14.70
CA LEU A 315 10.50 -0.68 -15.12
C LEU A 315 10.77 0.33 -13.99
N SER A 316 10.47 0.02 -12.74
CA SER A 316 10.70 0.96 -11.63
C SER A 316 12.15 1.43 -11.50
N PRO A 317 13.20 0.57 -11.62
CA PRO A 317 14.59 1.04 -11.57
C PRO A 317 14.96 1.92 -12.77
N VAL A 318 14.42 1.61 -13.96
CA VAL A 318 14.64 2.40 -15.18
C VAL A 318 13.99 3.78 -15.04
N ALA A 319 12.74 3.81 -14.58
CA ALA A 319 12.00 5.04 -14.31
C ALA A 319 12.68 5.90 -13.22
N GLY A 320 13.21 5.26 -12.18
CA GLY A 320 13.98 5.94 -11.13
C GLY A 320 15.22 6.64 -11.70
N LYS A 321 16.07 5.91 -12.43
CA LYS A 321 17.25 6.50 -13.09
C LYS A 321 16.89 7.59 -14.10
N LEU A 322 15.78 7.44 -14.81
CA LEU A 322 15.30 8.47 -15.75
C LEU A 322 14.84 9.74 -15.01
N SER A 323 14.23 9.57 -13.84
CA SER A 323 13.77 10.69 -13.00
C SER A 323 14.91 11.49 -12.35
N ASP A 324 16.12 10.93 -12.26
CA ASP A 324 17.30 11.66 -11.81
C ASP A 324 17.85 12.60 -12.90
N LYS A 325 17.58 12.29 -14.18
CA LYS A 325 18.08 13.04 -15.34
C LYS A 325 17.03 13.92 -16.00
N ARG A 326 15.76 13.62 -15.83
CA ARG A 326 14.63 14.32 -16.44
C ARG A 326 13.60 14.67 -15.37
N ASN A 327 12.65 15.51 -15.74
CA ASN A 327 11.59 15.96 -14.87
C ASN A 327 10.78 14.76 -14.29
N PRO A 328 10.87 14.49 -12.96
CA PRO A 328 10.18 13.35 -12.35
C PRO A 328 8.67 13.39 -12.52
N GLY A 329 8.12 14.62 -12.54
CA GLY A 329 6.70 14.82 -12.68
C GLY A 329 6.15 14.47 -14.06
N ALA A 330 6.87 14.81 -15.12
CA ALA A 330 6.46 14.45 -16.46
C ALA A 330 6.45 12.93 -16.66
N ILE A 331 7.48 12.23 -16.15
CA ILE A 331 7.57 10.77 -16.21
C ILE A 331 6.40 10.13 -15.44
N ALA A 332 6.13 10.62 -14.21
CA ALA A 332 5.01 10.13 -13.41
C ALA A 332 3.65 10.38 -14.10
N SER A 333 3.46 11.52 -14.76
CA SER A 333 2.23 11.83 -15.51
C SER A 333 2.05 10.91 -16.71
N ILE A 334 3.12 10.58 -17.45
CA ILE A 334 3.10 9.58 -18.53
C ILE A 334 2.69 8.21 -17.95
N GLY A 335 3.27 7.80 -16.82
CA GLY A 335 2.91 6.56 -16.13
C GLY A 335 1.42 6.50 -15.78
N MET A 336 0.86 7.58 -15.24
CA MET A 336 -0.58 7.66 -14.95
C MET A 336 -1.43 7.62 -16.22
N GLY A 337 -0.98 8.23 -17.33
CA GLY A 337 -1.67 8.16 -18.62
C GLY A 337 -1.75 6.72 -19.16
N ILE A 338 -0.64 5.97 -19.09
CA ILE A 338 -0.61 4.56 -19.47
C ILE A 338 -1.54 3.73 -18.55
N THR A 339 -1.53 3.99 -17.25
CA THR A 339 -2.46 3.33 -16.32
C THR A 339 -3.92 3.64 -16.65
N ALA A 340 -4.24 4.90 -16.94
CA ALA A 340 -5.58 5.32 -17.34
C ALA A 340 -6.03 4.61 -18.63
N SER A 341 -5.15 4.49 -19.63
CA SER A 341 -5.45 3.75 -20.87
C SER A 341 -5.77 2.28 -20.60
N GLY A 342 -4.99 1.62 -19.73
CA GLY A 342 -5.27 0.23 -19.31
C GLY A 342 -6.61 0.09 -18.59
N LEU A 343 -6.95 1.03 -17.70
CA LEU A 343 -8.24 1.07 -17.00
C LEU A 343 -9.42 1.27 -17.96
N ILE A 344 -9.28 2.18 -18.93
CA ILE A 344 -10.30 2.41 -19.96
C ILE A 344 -10.54 1.12 -20.77
N LEU A 345 -9.49 0.42 -21.16
CA LEU A 345 -9.62 -0.85 -21.88
C LEU A 345 -10.28 -1.94 -21.02
N LEU A 346 -10.01 -1.96 -19.68
CA LEU A 346 -10.70 -2.86 -18.76
C LEU A 346 -12.21 -2.58 -18.62
N CYS A 347 -12.70 -1.39 -18.96
CA CYS A 347 -14.14 -1.11 -18.96
C CYS A 347 -14.92 -1.99 -19.97
N PHE A 348 -14.25 -2.51 -21.00
CA PHE A 348 -14.84 -3.35 -22.05
C PHE A 348 -14.71 -4.85 -21.80
N ILE A 349 -14.24 -5.26 -20.62
CA ILE A 349 -14.07 -6.66 -20.24
C ILE A 349 -15.44 -7.40 -20.27
N THR A 350 -15.42 -8.62 -20.80
CA THR A 350 -16.59 -9.52 -20.88
C THR A 350 -16.23 -10.91 -20.37
N GLU A 351 -17.22 -11.77 -20.20
CA GLU A 351 -16.98 -13.18 -19.83
C GLU A 351 -16.12 -13.91 -20.87
N THR A 352 -16.22 -13.52 -22.14
CA THR A 352 -15.53 -14.12 -23.28
C THR A 352 -14.18 -13.46 -23.60
N THR A 353 -13.77 -12.43 -22.88
CA THR A 353 -12.49 -11.74 -23.11
C THR A 353 -11.32 -12.74 -23.01
N PRO A 354 -10.45 -12.87 -24.04
CA PRO A 354 -9.35 -13.83 -24.00
C PRO A 354 -8.34 -13.56 -22.88
N ASP A 355 -7.75 -14.60 -22.30
CA ASP A 355 -6.83 -14.48 -21.17
C ASP A 355 -5.55 -13.71 -21.52
N TYR A 356 -5.04 -13.89 -22.78
CA TYR A 356 -3.88 -13.12 -23.24
C TYR A 356 -4.13 -11.62 -23.28
N PHE A 357 -5.38 -11.20 -23.52
CA PHE A 357 -5.74 -9.78 -23.51
C PHE A 357 -5.68 -9.22 -22.09
N ILE A 358 -6.13 -9.99 -21.08
CA ILE A 358 -6.00 -9.61 -19.67
C ILE A 358 -4.52 -9.48 -19.28
N VAL A 359 -3.66 -10.42 -19.70
CA VAL A 359 -2.20 -10.36 -19.51
C VAL A 359 -1.62 -9.06 -20.09
N LEU A 360 -1.98 -8.71 -21.33
CA LEU A 360 -1.52 -7.48 -21.98
C LEU A 360 -1.96 -6.22 -21.22
N LEU A 361 -3.21 -6.18 -20.75
CA LEU A 361 -3.72 -5.06 -19.96
C LEU A 361 -2.99 -4.94 -18.62
N LEU A 362 -2.75 -6.05 -17.92
CA LEU A 362 -1.99 -6.08 -16.68
C LEU A 362 -0.54 -5.64 -16.88
N LEU A 363 0.11 -6.08 -17.97
CA LEU A 363 1.46 -5.60 -18.34
C LEU A 363 1.45 -4.09 -18.59
N LEU A 364 0.50 -3.58 -19.36
CA LEU A 364 0.35 -2.14 -19.63
C LEU A 364 0.20 -1.34 -18.34
N MET A 365 -0.65 -1.80 -17.44
CA MET A 365 -0.85 -1.16 -16.14
C MET A 365 0.38 -1.24 -15.25
N GLY A 366 1.11 -2.36 -15.29
CA GLY A 366 2.39 -2.53 -14.59
C GLY A 366 3.45 -1.55 -15.09
N ILE A 367 3.53 -1.33 -16.40
CA ILE A 367 4.38 -0.31 -17.04
C ILE A 367 4.02 1.08 -16.51
N GLY A 368 2.72 1.43 -16.56
CA GLY A 368 2.23 2.71 -16.10
C GLY A 368 2.54 2.96 -14.62
N PHE A 369 2.29 1.98 -13.77
CA PHE A 369 2.57 2.06 -12.34
C PHE A 369 4.06 2.16 -12.03
N GLY A 370 4.92 1.42 -12.72
CA GLY A 370 6.38 1.49 -12.59
C GLY A 370 6.94 2.86 -12.95
N LEU A 371 6.42 3.47 -14.04
CA LEU A 371 6.77 4.83 -14.47
C LEU A 371 6.22 5.92 -13.52
N PHE A 372 5.17 5.63 -12.75
CA PHE A 372 4.63 6.55 -11.76
C PHE A 372 5.35 6.48 -10.42
N SER A 373 5.43 5.28 -9.81
CA SER A 373 5.74 5.10 -8.39
C SER A 373 7.12 5.61 -8.00
N SER A 374 8.17 5.23 -8.74
CA SER A 374 9.55 5.61 -8.45
C SER A 374 9.81 7.11 -8.70
N PRO A 375 9.45 7.71 -9.86
CA PRO A 375 9.62 9.13 -10.10
C PRO A 375 8.80 10.02 -9.14
N ASN A 376 7.58 9.61 -8.80
CA ASN A 376 6.77 10.37 -7.86
C ASN A 376 7.37 10.40 -6.45
N SER A 377 7.89 9.25 -5.99
CA SER A 377 8.61 9.18 -4.71
C SER A 377 9.89 10.03 -4.74
N ASN A 378 10.64 10.01 -5.84
CA ASN A 378 11.81 10.85 -6.03
C ASN A 378 11.45 12.34 -5.99
N ALA A 379 10.36 12.76 -6.65
CA ALA A 379 9.87 14.14 -6.61
C ALA A 379 9.54 14.61 -5.18
N ILE A 380 8.89 13.74 -4.38
CA ILE A 380 8.56 14.04 -2.98
C ILE A 380 9.85 14.17 -2.14
N MET A 381 10.75 13.18 -2.23
CA MET A 381 11.96 13.14 -1.41
C MET A 381 12.94 14.27 -1.76
N SER A 382 13.06 14.64 -3.03
CA SER A 382 13.93 15.73 -3.46
C SER A 382 13.36 17.12 -3.18
N SER A 383 12.06 17.21 -2.89
CA SER A 383 11.41 18.50 -2.59
C SER A 383 11.57 18.96 -1.14
N VAL A 384 12.12 18.12 -0.25
CA VAL A 384 12.25 18.42 1.17
C VAL A 384 13.71 18.40 1.62
N GLU A 385 14.01 19.15 2.68
CA GLU A 385 15.33 19.12 3.32
C GLU A 385 15.62 17.74 3.96
N LYS A 386 16.89 17.38 4.09
CA LYS A 386 17.35 16.10 4.66
C LYS A 386 16.74 15.77 6.03
N ARG A 387 16.55 16.78 6.88
CA ARG A 387 15.91 16.63 8.21
C ARG A 387 14.44 16.21 8.15
N HIS A 388 13.74 16.47 7.05
CA HIS A 388 12.31 16.16 6.87
C HIS A 388 12.05 14.89 6.05
N LEU A 389 13.09 14.15 5.62
CA LEU A 389 12.94 12.93 4.81
C LEU A 389 12.10 11.83 5.49
N GLY A 390 12.20 11.70 6.82
CA GLY A 390 11.38 10.76 7.60
C GLY A 390 9.90 11.10 7.53
N VAL A 391 9.56 12.38 7.75
CA VAL A 391 8.18 12.89 7.63
C VAL A 391 7.67 12.71 6.20
N ALA A 392 8.49 13.04 5.20
CA ALA A 392 8.12 12.87 3.79
C ALA A 392 7.82 11.41 3.44
N SER A 393 8.62 10.47 3.92
CA SER A 393 8.38 9.04 3.75
C SER A 393 7.07 8.59 4.42
N GLY A 394 6.79 9.09 5.63
CA GLY A 394 5.54 8.85 6.34
C GLY A 394 4.32 9.34 5.55
N VAL A 395 4.40 10.55 4.99
CA VAL A 395 3.32 11.13 4.16
C VAL A 395 3.09 10.29 2.90
N VAL A 396 4.16 9.87 2.19
CA VAL A 396 4.03 8.99 1.02
C VAL A 396 3.34 7.68 1.39
N GLY A 397 3.77 7.07 2.50
CA GLY A 397 3.16 5.84 3.03
C GLY A 397 1.68 6.02 3.35
N THR A 398 1.33 7.14 3.99
CA THR A 398 -0.06 7.49 4.33
C THR A 398 -0.92 7.71 3.10
N MET A 399 -0.46 8.52 2.12
CA MET A 399 -1.18 8.76 0.87
C MET A 399 -1.43 7.45 0.12
N ARG A 400 -0.45 6.53 0.13
CA ARG A 400 -0.60 5.18 -0.42
C ARG A 400 -1.68 4.39 0.31
N MET A 401 -1.63 4.29 1.63
CA MET A 401 -2.58 3.49 2.42
C MET A 401 -3.99 4.04 2.35
N VAL A 402 -4.16 5.35 2.45
CA VAL A 402 -5.47 6.02 2.30
C VAL A 402 -6.01 5.83 0.88
N GLY A 403 -5.16 5.97 -0.15
CA GLY A 403 -5.56 5.68 -1.53
C GLY A 403 -6.01 4.23 -1.74
N GLN A 404 -5.26 3.26 -1.20
CA GLN A 404 -5.65 1.83 -1.23
C GLN A 404 -6.99 1.60 -0.52
N MET A 405 -7.20 2.24 0.63
CA MET A 405 -8.45 2.17 1.37
C MET A 405 -9.61 2.76 0.55
N MET A 406 -9.43 3.91 -0.09
CA MET A 406 -10.44 4.51 -0.99
C MET A 406 -10.78 3.60 -2.15
N SER A 407 -9.77 3.01 -2.80
CA SER A 407 -9.96 2.06 -3.91
C SER A 407 -10.83 0.87 -3.50
N MET A 408 -10.50 0.25 -2.36
CA MET A 408 -11.28 -0.87 -1.83
C MET A 408 -12.67 -0.45 -1.35
N GLY A 409 -12.81 0.76 -0.79
CA GLY A 409 -14.09 1.34 -0.43
C GLY A 409 -15.02 1.47 -1.64
N ILE A 410 -14.52 2.02 -2.75
CA ILE A 410 -15.26 2.11 -4.02
C ILE A 410 -15.65 0.71 -4.53
N ALA A 411 -14.72 -0.25 -4.51
CA ALA A 411 -15.01 -1.62 -4.94
C ALA A 411 -16.10 -2.26 -4.08
N MET A 412 -16.04 -2.11 -2.75
CA MET A 412 -17.05 -2.65 -1.84
C MET A 412 -18.41 -1.98 -2.00
N MET A 413 -18.45 -0.66 -2.24
CA MET A 413 -19.68 0.07 -2.56
C MET A 413 -20.35 -0.52 -3.81
N LEU A 414 -19.57 -0.73 -4.88
CA LEU A 414 -20.10 -1.27 -6.14
C LEU A 414 -20.56 -2.72 -5.99
N ILE A 415 -19.84 -3.56 -5.25
CA ILE A 415 -20.28 -4.92 -4.92
C ILE A 415 -21.58 -4.87 -4.11
N SER A 416 -21.68 -3.98 -3.13
CA SER A 416 -22.90 -3.80 -2.34
C SER A 416 -24.10 -3.36 -3.21
N LEU A 417 -23.85 -2.50 -4.20
CA LEU A 417 -24.87 -1.98 -5.11
C LEU A 417 -25.37 -3.04 -6.10
N TYR A 418 -24.46 -3.81 -6.71
CA TYR A 418 -24.80 -4.72 -7.82
C TYR A 418 -25.06 -6.17 -7.38
N ILE A 419 -24.44 -6.62 -6.27
CA ILE A 419 -24.55 -7.99 -5.76
C ILE A 419 -25.26 -8.04 -4.40
N GLY A 420 -25.07 -7.00 -3.58
CA GLY A 420 -25.59 -6.95 -2.22
C GLY A 420 -24.89 -7.94 -1.28
N LYS A 421 -25.67 -8.57 -0.39
CA LYS A 421 -25.17 -9.54 0.61
C LYS A 421 -25.16 -10.99 0.08
N GLN A 422 -25.31 -11.20 -1.21
CA GLN A 422 -25.34 -12.55 -1.78
C GLN A 422 -23.91 -13.12 -1.90
N THR A 423 -23.84 -14.45 -1.98
CA THR A 423 -22.60 -15.13 -2.37
C THR A 423 -22.41 -14.98 -3.88
N ILE A 424 -21.14 -14.97 -4.31
CA ILE A 424 -20.81 -14.92 -5.75
C ILE A 424 -21.07 -16.31 -6.35
N ASN A 425 -22.07 -16.39 -7.23
CA ASN A 425 -22.49 -17.60 -7.91
C ASN A 425 -22.99 -17.24 -9.32
N PRO A 426 -23.29 -18.20 -10.20
CA PRO A 426 -23.70 -17.91 -11.58
C PRO A 426 -24.83 -16.91 -11.73
N SER A 427 -25.79 -16.85 -10.80
CA SER A 427 -26.90 -15.87 -10.85
C SER A 427 -26.45 -14.43 -10.57
N THR A 428 -25.32 -14.24 -9.89
CA THR A 428 -24.75 -12.92 -9.53
C THR A 428 -23.61 -12.47 -10.45
N TYR A 429 -23.16 -13.29 -11.42
CA TYR A 429 -22.10 -12.95 -12.36
C TYR A 429 -22.37 -11.67 -13.18
N PRO A 430 -23.60 -11.43 -13.73
CA PRO A 430 -23.88 -10.16 -14.41
C PRO A 430 -23.71 -8.94 -13.50
N GLY A 431 -24.07 -9.06 -12.22
CA GLY A 431 -23.84 -8.04 -11.21
C GLY A 431 -22.35 -7.80 -10.94
N LEU A 432 -21.55 -8.86 -10.88
CA LEU A 432 -20.10 -8.75 -10.68
C LEU A 432 -19.43 -8.03 -11.85
N ILE A 433 -19.76 -8.39 -13.10
CA ILE A 433 -19.23 -7.68 -14.29
C ILE A 433 -19.62 -6.21 -14.27
N SER A 434 -20.88 -5.91 -13.96
CA SER A 434 -21.36 -4.53 -13.88
C SER A 434 -20.63 -3.73 -12.81
N ALA A 435 -20.42 -4.31 -11.62
CA ALA A 435 -19.62 -3.70 -10.56
C ALA A 435 -18.19 -3.42 -11.01
N MET A 436 -17.54 -4.38 -11.68
CA MET A 436 -16.17 -4.24 -12.19
C MET A 436 -16.07 -3.15 -13.25
N ARG A 437 -16.93 -3.16 -14.28
CA ARG A 437 -16.92 -2.15 -15.34
C ARG A 437 -17.14 -0.75 -14.78
N THR A 438 -18.15 -0.57 -13.92
CA THR A 438 -18.39 0.70 -13.26
C THR A 438 -17.17 1.13 -12.40
N GLY A 439 -16.54 0.19 -11.71
CA GLY A 439 -15.33 0.42 -10.95
C GLY A 439 -14.19 0.91 -11.85
N PHE A 440 -13.94 0.25 -12.96
CA PHE A 440 -12.90 0.64 -13.92
C PHE A 440 -13.18 2.02 -14.56
N VAL A 441 -14.45 2.38 -14.82
CA VAL A 441 -14.82 3.73 -15.26
C VAL A 441 -14.46 4.76 -14.20
N ILE A 442 -14.85 4.55 -12.94
CA ILE A 442 -14.51 5.46 -11.84
C ILE A 442 -13.00 5.58 -11.67
N PHE A 443 -12.27 4.46 -11.69
CA PHE A 443 -10.82 4.43 -11.56
C PHE A 443 -10.11 5.10 -12.75
N SER A 444 -10.65 4.99 -13.96
CA SER A 444 -10.16 5.71 -15.15
C SER A 444 -10.28 7.22 -14.97
N ILE A 445 -11.46 7.69 -14.51
CA ILE A 445 -11.70 9.12 -14.24
C ILE A 445 -10.74 9.62 -13.17
N LEU A 446 -10.59 8.88 -12.07
CA LEU A 446 -9.62 9.23 -11.01
C LEU A 446 -8.20 9.30 -11.56
N SER A 447 -7.78 8.32 -12.38
CA SER A 447 -6.43 8.31 -12.96
C SER A 447 -6.19 9.52 -13.87
N VAL A 448 -7.17 9.90 -14.69
CA VAL A 448 -7.10 11.11 -15.52
C VAL A 448 -7.02 12.38 -14.66
N LEU A 449 -7.84 12.50 -13.62
CA LEU A 449 -7.75 13.62 -12.68
C LEU A 449 -6.38 13.69 -11.98
N GLY A 450 -5.82 12.52 -11.67
CA GLY A 450 -4.47 12.42 -11.10
C GLY A 450 -3.37 12.92 -12.04
N ILE A 451 -3.53 12.82 -13.36
CA ILE A 451 -2.59 13.39 -14.34
C ILE A 451 -2.54 14.92 -14.17
N PHE A 452 -3.69 15.57 -14.05
CA PHE A 452 -3.74 17.02 -13.83
C PHE A 452 -3.08 17.42 -12.50
N ALA A 453 -3.32 16.66 -11.41
CA ALA A 453 -2.63 16.87 -10.14
C ALA A 453 -1.11 16.70 -10.29
N SER A 454 -0.67 15.66 -11.03
CA SER A 454 0.74 15.42 -11.31
C SER A 454 1.38 16.53 -12.13
N LEU A 455 0.70 17.11 -13.10
CA LEU A 455 1.19 18.23 -13.92
C LEU A 455 1.18 19.57 -13.15
N ALA A 456 0.21 19.79 -12.27
CA ALA A 456 0.06 21.04 -11.52
C ALA A 456 1.24 21.37 -10.58
N ARG A 457 2.10 20.39 -10.24
CA ARG A 457 3.32 20.61 -9.44
C ARG A 457 4.34 21.55 -10.13
N HIS A 458 4.24 21.78 -11.46
CA HIS A 458 5.23 22.47 -12.29
C HIS A 458 4.93 23.95 -12.59
N GLY A 459 3.85 24.51 -12.08
CA GLY A 459 3.53 25.92 -12.32
C GLY A 459 4.51 26.87 -11.61
N LYS A 460 5.64 27.20 -12.21
CA LYS A 460 6.60 28.32 -12.02
C LYS A 460 8.09 28.01 -11.92
N MET A 461 8.54 26.74 -11.94
CA MET A 461 9.99 26.49 -11.98
C MET A 461 10.67 26.67 -13.35
N GLY A 462 9.89 26.96 -14.40
CA GLY A 462 10.44 27.18 -15.75
C GLY A 462 11.15 28.53 -15.95
N ASN A 463 10.91 29.54 -15.10
CA ASN A 463 11.48 30.87 -15.30
C ASN A 463 12.72 31.19 -14.46
N GLU A 464 12.91 30.57 -13.28
CA GLU A 464 14.07 30.92 -12.45
C GLU A 464 15.38 30.23 -12.87
N SER A 465 15.34 29.09 -13.51
CA SER A 465 16.53 28.41 -14.03
C SER A 465 17.01 29.00 -15.36
N SER A 466 16.11 29.60 -16.16
CA SER A 466 16.47 30.29 -17.40
C SER A 466 17.01 31.71 -17.17
N GLU A 467 16.64 32.38 -16.08
CA GLU A 467 17.21 33.68 -15.73
C GLU A 467 18.60 33.55 -15.09
N LYS A 468 18.86 32.50 -14.29
CA LYS A 468 20.21 32.25 -13.73
C LYS A 468 21.23 31.78 -14.78
N SER A 469 20.81 31.20 -15.89
CA SER A 469 21.71 30.82 -16.98
C SER A 469 21.94 31.97 -18.00
N ARG A 470 21.21 33.08 -17.91
CA ARG A 470 21.40 34.30 -18.76
C ARG A 470 22.17 35.42 -18.05
N SER A 471 22.51 35.22 -16.77
CA SER A 471 23.25 36.20 -15.95
C SER A 471 24.67 35.75 -15.57
N VAL A 472 25.24 34.74 -16.26
CA VAL A 472 26.67 34.35 -16.17
C VAL A 472 27.34 34.52 -17.53
#